data_fd57359664303a22eaae429e1fb250e2
#
_entry.id   fd57359664303a22eaae429e1fb250e2
#
_cell.length_a   1.000
_cell.length_b   1.000
_cell.length_c   1.000
_cell.angle_alpha   90.00
_cell.angle_beta   90.00
_cell.angle_gamma   90.00
#
_symmetry.space_group_name_H-M   'P 1'
#
loop_
_entity.id
_entity.type
_entity.pdbx_description
1 polymer ?
#
loop_
_entity_poly.entity_id
_entity_poly.type
_entity_poly.pdbx_seq_one_letter_code
_entity_poly.pdbx_strand_id
1 'polypeptide(L)'
;MKPREFQVLRQIPGGGSLTLAGEEVGDGTPIVLAHGLSATRRNVVQGSRHLARRGYRLISYDARGHGASSPAPDPAAYEYSNLVGDLEAVLADLELERPVLVGSSMGAATVMTYALEHSDRVPALVQITPAYNGAGRTAEPVESDDWEKLATALDEGGVERFVEVAQPDDLPERWREVSKEATRQRLERHENIEAVAAALRVVPYSQAFDGLDELESLEVPTLVVGARDEADWLHPLEIAEEYARRLPRGELVVEDDDEPPIAWQGARLSGVIGDFLERNGVAPQP
;
A
#
# COMPACT_ATOMS: atom_id res chain seq x y z
N MET A 1 6.76 12.78 -19.21
CA MET A 1 5.77 13.53 -18.41
C MET A 1 6.43 13.87 -17.08
N LYS A 2 6.33 15.14 -16.63
CA LYS A 2 6.85 15.58 -15.34
C LYS A 2 5.70 15.43 -14.31
N PRO A 3 5.96 14.89 -13.10
CA PRO A 3 4.95 14.87 -12.05
C PRO A 3 4.51 16.28 -11.66
N ARG A 4 3.25 16.43 -11.28
CA ARG A 4 2.70 17.61 -10.60
C ARG A 4 2.51 17.23 -9.14
N GLU A 5 3.12 17.96 -8.23
CA GLU A 5 2.95 17.77 -6.80
C GLU A 5 1.65 18.42 -6.34
N PHE A 6 1.01 17.82 -5.34
CA PHE A 6 -0.16 18.37 -4.66
C PHE A 6 -0.06 18.15 -3.15
N GLN A 7 -0.87 18.90 -2.41
CA GLN A 7 -1.04 18.73 -0.97
C GLN A 7 -2.52 18.83 -0.62
N VAL A 8 -3.01 17.87 0.15
CA VAL A 8 -4.39 17.82 0.64
C VAL A 8 -4.39 18.14 2.14
N LEU A 9 -5.16 19.16 2.54
CA LEU A 9 -5.36 19.48 3.94
C LEU A 9 -6.56 18.71 4.50
N ARG A 10 -6.29 17.70 5.31
CA ARG A 10 -7.34 16.95 6.00
C ARG A 10 -7.64 17.53 7.37
N GLN A 11 -8.91 17.85 7.60
CA GLN A 11 -9.41 18.19 8.94
C GLN A 11 -9.61 16.89 9.74
N ILE A 12 -9.16 16.87 11.00
CA ILE A 12 -9.27 15.69 11.87
C ILE A 12 -10.48 15.84 12.76
N PRO A 13 -11.35 14.81 12.84
CA PRO A 13 -12.43 14.80 13.82
C PRO A 13 -11.90 15.01 15.24
N GLY A 14 -12.45 15.96 15.98
CA GLY A 14 -11.98 16.32 17.31
C GLY A 14 -10.96 17.46 17.36
N GLY A 15 -10.48 17.92 16.22
CA GLY A 15 -9.63 19.12 16.08
C GLY A 15 -8.26 18.86 15.48
N GLY A 16 -7.69 19.90 14.90
CA GLY A 16 -6.41 19.85 14.18
C GLY A 16 -6.57 19.47 12.70
N SER A 17 -5.45 19.49 12.00
CA SER A 17 -5.35 19.11 10.59
C SER A 17 -4.01 18.46 10.32
N LEU A 18 -3.95 17.67 9.26
CA LEU A 18 -2.70 17.17 8.71
C LEU A 18 -2.65 17.42 7.19
N THR A 19 -1.45 17.47 6.65
CA THR A 19 -1.21 17.62 5.21
C THR A 19 -0.78 16.27 4.64
N LEU A 20 -1.49 15.83 3.60
CA LEU A 20 -1.12 14.67 2.80
C LEU A 20 -0.40 15.17 1.54
N ALA A 21 0.83 14.76 1.35
CA ALA A 21 1.63 15.09 0.18
C ALA A 21 1.47 14.04 -0.90
N GLY A 22 1.35 14.48 -2.15
CA GLY A 22 1.21 13.56 -3.27
C GLY A 22 1.78 14.10 -4.57
N GLU A 23 1.76 13.25 -5.58
CA GLU A 23 2.11 13.60 -6.96
C GLU A 23 1.17 12.93 -7.95
N GLU A 24 0.96 13.58 -9.10
CA GLU A 24 0.19 13.02 -10.20
C GLU A 24 0.95 13.08 -11.52
N VAL A 25 0.71 12.09 -12.37
CA VAL A 25 1.35 11.96 -13.69
C VAL A 25 0.34 11.44 -14.71
N GLY A 26 0.21 12.13 -15.85
CA GLY A 26 -0.78 11.80 -16.87
C GLY A 26 -2.10 12.54 -16.67
N ASP A 27 -3.02 12.42 -17.62
CA ASP A 27 -4.26 13.20 -17.64
C ASP A 27 -5.53 12.35 -17.94
N GLY A 28 -5.40 11.02 -18.06
CA GLY A 28 -6.50 10.12 -18.44
C GLY A 28 -7.31 9.56 -17.27
N THR A 29 -7.78 8.32 -17.41
CA THR A 29 -8.52 7.60 -16.37
C THR A 29 -7.74 7.55 -15.06
N PRO A 30 -8.33 8.02 -13.93
CA PRO A 30 -7.60 8.14 -12.68
C PRO A 30 -7.34 6.79 -12.01
N ILE A 31 -6.08 6.60 -11.59
CA ILE A 31 -5.62 5.47 -10.77
C ILE A 31 -4.99 6.05 -9.52
N VAL A 32 -5.56 5.77 -8.35
CA VAL A 32 -5.01 6.17 -7.05
C VAL A 32 -4.16 5.04 -6.48
N LEU A 33 -2.94 5.37 -6.07
CA LEU A 33 -1.92 4.47 -5.57
C LEU A 33 -1.70 4.68 -4.07
N ALA A 34 -2.02 3.67 -3.25
CA ALA A 34 -1.82 3.66 -1.80
C ALA A 34 -0.68 2.70 -1.43
N HIS A 35 0.33 3.21 -0.75
CA HIS A 35 1.56 2.47 -0.44
C HIS A 35 1.47 1.63 0.85
N GLY A 36 2.42 0.71 1.03
CA GLY A 36 2.57 -0.13 2.21
C GLY A 36 3.21 0.59 3.41
N LEU A 37 3.13 -0.04 4.57
CA LEU A 37 3.77 0.43 5.80
C LEU A 37 5.28 0.58 5.58
N SER A 38 5.88 1.63 6.14
CA SER A 38 7.28 2.02 5.94
C SER A 38 7.68 2.35 4.49
N ALA A 39 6.72 2.42 3.55
CA ALA A 39 6.95 2.80 2.16
C ALA A 39 6.49 4.26 1.90
N THR A 40 6.63 4.72 0.67
CA THR A 40 6.19 6.03 0.22
C THR A 40 5.38 5.91 -1.08
N ARG A 41 4.74 6.98 -1.50
CA ARG A 41 4.00 7.08 -2.77
C ARG A 41 4.74 6.52 -4.00
N ARG A 42 6.08 6.48 -3.97
CA ARG A 42 6.89 5.98 -5.07
C ARG A 42 7.01 4.46 -5.15
N ASN A 43 6.72 3.77 -4.05
CA ASN A 43 6.98 2.34 -3.94
C ASN A 43 5.85 1.47 -4.52
N VAL A 44 4.64 1.97 -4.71
CA VAL A 44 3.50 1.16 -5.21
C VAL A 44 3.79 0.54 -6.58
N VAL A 45 4.28 1.35 -7.51
CA VAL A 45 4.70 0.91 -8.86
C VAL A 45 6.19 1.20 -9.12
N GLN A 46 7.00 1.29 -8.07
CA GLN A 46 8.46 1.52 -8.12
C GLN A 46 8.85 2.71 -9.02
N GLY A 47 8.07 3.80 -8.98
CA GLY A 47 8.27 4.99 -9.80
C GLY A 47 8.03 4.81 -11.30
N SER A 48 7.44 3.70 -11.71
CA SER A 48 7.11 3.42 -13.11
C SER A 48 6.10 4.43 -13.65
N ARG A 49 6.35 4.92 -14.86
CA ARG A 49 5.41 5.78 -15.63
C ARG A 49 4.74 5.02 -16.78
N HIS A 50 4.78 3.70 -16.74
CA HIS A 50 4.25 2.87 -17.83
C HIS A 50 2.74 3.09 -18.02
N LEU A 51 1.96 3.05 -16.93
CA LEU A 51 0.52 3.30 -16.97
C LEU A 51 0.20 4.73 -17.46
N ALA A 52 0.96 5.74 -17.04
CA ALA A 52 0.76 7.10 -17.54
C ALA A 52 1.02 7.22 -19.04
N ARG A 53 2.00 6.47 -19.60
CA ARG A 53 2.22 6.41 -21.05
C ARG A 53 1.11 5.66 -21.79
N ARG A 54 0.37 4.79 -21.10
CA ARG A 54 -0.81 4.11 -21.64
C ARG A 54 -2.09 4.97 -21.59
N GLY A 55 -2.01 6.21 -21.07
CA GLY A 55 -3.13 7.15 -21.03
C GLY A 55 -3.93 7.13 -19.73
N TYR A 56 -3.33 6.68 -18.62
CA TYR A 56 -3.91 6.79 -17.29
C TYR A 56 -3.35 8.01 -16.54
N ARG A 57 -4.13 8.58 -15.63
CA ARG A 57 -3.68 9.58 -14.66
C ARG A 57 -3.33 8.86 -13.36
N LEU A 58 -2.04 8.75 -13.06
CA LEU A 58 -1.54 8.17 -11.82
C LEU A 58 -1.54 9.23 -10.73
N ILE A 59 -2.17 8.95 -9.61
CA ILE A 59 -2.25 9.78 -8.43
C ILE A 59 -1.68 8.97 -7.28
N SER A 60 -0.58 9.41 -6.71
CA SER A 60 0.06 8.74 -5.59
C SER A 60 0.27 9.71 -4.44
N TYR A 61 -0.06 9.29 -3.22
CA TYR A 61 0.10 10.11 -2.03
C TYR A 61 0.86 9.35 -0.95
N ASP A 62 1.52 10.08 -0.07
CA ASP A 62 2.09 9.53 1.15
C ASP A 62 1.00 9.48 2.22
N ALA A 63 0.77 8.33 2.82
CA ALA A 63 -0.11 8.20 3.98
C ALA A 63 0.41 9.04 5.14
N ARG A 64 -0.45 9.36 6.11
CA ARG A 64 -0.05 10.10 7.32
C ARG A 64 1.23 9.54 7.92
N GLY A 65 2.15 10.42 8.33
CA GLY A 65 3.43 10.06 8.93
C GLY A 65 4.45 9.43 7.99
N HIS A 66 4.12 9.24 6.72
CA HIS A 66 5.03 8.67 5.73
C HIS A 66 5.48 9.72 4.70
N GLY A 67 6.64 9.50 4.10
CA GLY A 67 7.20 10.38 3.08
C GLY A 67 7.25 11.85 3.53
N ALA A 68 6.57 12.72 2.79
CA ALA A 68 6.47 14.15 3.07
C ALA A 68 5.11 14.54 3.71
N SER A 69 4.27 13.58 4.07
CA SER A 69 3.00 13.83 4.77
C SER A 69 3.23 14.10 6.26
N SER A 70 2.37 14.94 6.84
CA SER A 70 2.42 15.26 8.27
C SER A 70 2.27 14.01 9.14
N PRO A 71 2.95 13.91 10.29
CA PRO A 71 2.64 12.95 11.33
C PRO A 71 1.18 13.06 11.78
N ALA A 72 0.63 11.96 12.27
CA ALA A 72 -0.64 12.03 13.00
C ALA A 72 -0.46 12.87 14.26
N PRO A 73 -1.44 13.70 14.64
CA PRO A 73 -1.36 14.48 15.88
C PRO A 73 -1.31 13.63 17.14
N ASP A 74 -1.93 12.46 17.07
CA ASP A 74 -1.91 11.43 18.11
C ASP A 74 -1.15 10.20 17.57
N PRO A 75 -0.11 9.69 18.27
CA PRO A 75 0.60 8.48 17.89
C PRO A 75 -0.30 7.23 17.74
N ALA A 76 -1.47 7.19 18.37
CA ALA A 76 -2.44 6.12 18.20
C ALA A 76 -3.29 6.26 16.93
N ALA A 77 -3.25 7.39 16.24
CA ALA A 77 -4.13 7.68 15.10
C ALA A 77 -3.58 7.18 13.75
N TYR A 78 -2.99 5.99 13.72
CA TYR A 78 -2.54 5.29 12.49
C TYR A 78 -3.43 4.11 12.12
N GLU A 79 -4.56 3.92 12.78
CA GLU A 79 -5.52 2.85 12.47
C GLU A 79 -6.08 2.95 11.04
N TYR A 80 -6.56 1.83 10.49
CA TYR A 80 -7.11 1.79 9.13
C TYR A 80 -8.29 2.74 8.91
N SER A 81 -9.15 2.95 9.90
CA SER A 81 -10.23 3.94 9.83
C SER A 81 -9.72 5.36 9.52
N ASN A 82 -8.56 5.69 10.06
CA ASN A 82 -7.88 6.95 9.78
C ASN A 82 -7.22 6.98 8.39
N LEU A 83 -6.63 5.87 7.95
CA LEU A 83 -6.02 5.74 6.62
C LEU A 83 -7.08 5.79 5.51
N VAL A 84 -8.23 5.16 5.72
CA VAL A 84 -9.39 5.25 4.81
C VAL A 84 -9.87 6.70 4.69
N GLY A 85 -10.04 7.38 5.81
CA GLY A 85 -10.44 8.79 5.77
C GLY A 85 -9.36 9.71 5.15
N ASP A 86 -8.06 9.33 5.14
CA ASP A 86 -7.03 10.06 4.37
C ASP A 86 -7.23 9.84 2.87
N LEU A 87 -7.52 8.60 2.46
CA LEU A 87 -7.87 8.29 1.08
C LEU A 87 -9.11 9.09 0.64
N GLU A 88 -10.16 9.11 1.44
CA GLU A 88 -11.37 9.90 1.16
C GLU A 88 -11.08 11.39 0.97
N ALA A 89 -10.21 11.96 1.82
CA ALA A 89 -9.80 13.35 1.69
C ALA A 89 -9.06 13.60 0.37
N VAL A 90 -8.18 12.70 -0.06
CA VAL A 90 -7.50 12.77 -1.36
C VAL A 90 -8.50 12.67 -2.51
N LEU A 91 -9.44 11.73 -2.44
CA LEU A 91 -10.46 11.56 -3.48
C LEU A 91 -11.35 12.81 -3.60
N ALA A 92 -11.74 13.40 -2.48
CA ALA A 92 -12.60 14.57 -2.45
C ALA A 92 -11.89 15.83 -2.96
N ASP A 93 -10.65 16.10 -2.51
CA ASP A 93 -9.88 17.28 -2.89
C ASP A 93 -9.54 17.29 -4.40
N LEU A 94 -9.27 16.12 -4.97
CA LEU A 94 -8.96 15.95 -6.38
C LEU A 94 -10.20 15.68 -7.26
N GLU A 95 -11.41 15.75 -6.68
CA GLU A 95 -12.70 15.55 -7.35
C GLU A 95 -12.78 14.21 -8.12
N LEU A 96 -12.29 13.13 -7.50
CA LEU A 96 -12.24 11.79 -8.10
C LEU A 96 -13.51 10.99 -7.76
N GLU A 97 -14.46 10.96 -8.68
CA GLU A 97 -15.74 10.28 -8.46
C GLU A 97 -15.63 8.76 -8.53
N ARG A 98 -14.90 8.23 -9.51
CA ARG A 98 -14.76 6.79 -9.77
C ARG A 98 -13.34 6.40 -10.19
N PRO A 99 -12.34 6.55 -9.30
CA PRO A 99 -10.97 6.14 -9.61
C PRO A 99 -10.79 4.62 -9.50
N VAL A 100 -9.85 4.07 -10.27
CA VAL A 100 -9.26 2.78 -9.96
C VAL A 100 -8.45 2.92 -8.68
N LEU A 101 -8.56 1.94 -7.79
CA LEU A 101 -7.79 1.92 -6.56
C LEU A 101 -6.73 0.82 -6.62
N VAL A 102 -5.50 1.17 -6.30
CA VAL A 102 -4.35 0.26 -6.27
C VAL A 102 -3.67 0.41 -4.92
N GLY A 103 -3.61 -0.65 -4.15
CA GLY A 103 -2.95 -0.65 -2.85
C GLY A 103 -1.89 -1.74 -2.73
N SER A 104 -0.84 -1.45 -1.97
CA SER A 104 0.19 -2.43 -1.61
C SER A 104 0.22 -2.62 -0.08
N SER A 105 0.15 -3.85 0.41
CA SER A 105 0.22 -4.20 1.84
C SER A 105 -0.76 -3.38 2.70
N MET A 106 -0.31 -2.48 3.57
CA MET A 106 -1.14 -1.52 4.30
C MET A 106 -2.10 -0.76 3.36
N GLY A 107 -1.60 -0.28 2.23
CA GLY A 107 -2.42 0.39 1.21
C GLY A 107 -3.45 -0.55 0.58
N ALA A 108 -3.14 -1.85 0.43
CA ALA A 108 -4.09 -2.84 -0.06
C ALA A 108 -5.29 -2.98 0.89
N ALA A 109 -5.04 -3.10 2.19
CA ALA A 109 -6.11 -3.13 3.19
C ALA A 109 -6.91 -1.82 3.21
N THR A 110 -6.24 -0.65 3.11
CA THR A 110 -6.90 0.66 3.05
C THR A 110 -7.87 0.78 1.88
N VAL A 111 -7.42 0.44 0.65
CA VAL A 111 -8.29 0.53 -0.54
C VAL A 111 -9.35 -0.56 -0.57
N MET A 112 -9.10 -1.72 0.04
CA MET A 112 -10.10 -2.79 0.19
C MET A 112 -11.24 -2.32 1.11
N THR A 113 -10.91 -1.77 2.29
CA THR A 113 -11.92 -1.23 3.21
C THR A 113 -12.80 -0.19 2.50
N TYR A 114 -12.18 0.76 1.80
CA TYR A 114 -12.95 1.74 1.03
C TYR A 114 -13.83 1.08 -0.04
N ALA A 115 -13.33 0.07 -0.76
CA ALA A 115 -14.09 -0.61 -1.81
C ALA A 115 -15.27 -1.43 -1.26
N LEU A 116 -15.15 -2.02 -0.08
CA LEU A 116 -16.25 -2.71 0.62
C LEU A 116 -17.38 -1.73 0.99
N GLU A 117 -17.05 -0.53 1.42
CA GLU A 117 -18.01 0.51 1.80
C GLU A 117 -18.60 1.26 0.60
N HIS A 118 -17.86 1.36 -0.53
CA HIS A 118 -18.18 2.20 -1.69
C HIS A 118 -17.98 1.50 -3.03
N SER A 119 -18.45 0.26 -3.15
CA SER A 119 -18.19 -0.59 -4.34
C SER A 119 -18.69 0.01 -5.66
N ASP A 120 -19.75 0.81 -5.62
CA ASP A 120 -20.32 1.51 -6.77
C ASP A 120 -19.42 2.63 -7.32
N ARG A 121 -18.47 3.10 -6.52
CA ARG A 121 -17.49 4.14 -6.86
C ARG A 121 -16.15 3.57 -7.35
N VAL A 122 -15.92 2.26 -7.27
CA VAL A 122 -14.65 1.62 -7.63
C VAL A 122 -14.82 0.77 -8.87
N PRO A 123 -14.37 1.23 -10.06
CA PRO A 123 -14.52 0.48 -11.31
C PRO A 123 -13.63 -0.75 -11.40
N ALA A 124 -12.48 -0.73 -10.73
CA ALA A 124 -11.56 -1.86 -10.58
C ALA A 124 -10.64 -1.65 -9.36
N LEU A 125 -10.19 -2.74 -8.76
CA LEU A 125 -9.34 -2.77 -7.58
C LEU A 125 -8.08 -3.58 -7.87
N VAL A 126 -6.93 -3.16 -7.31
CA VAL A 126 -5.68 -3.92 -7.37
C VAL A 126 -5.10 -4.06 -5.97
N GLN A 127 -4.89 -5.29 -5.56
CA GLN A 127 -4.32 -5.69 -4.28
C GLN A 127 -2.91 -6.23 -4.50
N ILE A 128 -1.89 -5.43 -4.17
CA ILE A 128 -0.50 -5.84 -4.33
C ILE A 128 -0.01 -6.36 -2.99
N THR A 129 0.40 -7.62 -2.96
CA THR A 129 0.88 -8.33 -1.77
C THR A 129 0.02 -8.01 -0.53
N PRO A 130 -1.29 -8.36 -0.54
CA PRO A 130 -2.15 -8.14 0.63
C PRO A 130 -1.62 -8.95 1.81
N ALA A 131 -1.55 -8.32 3.00
CA ALA A 131 -1.06 -8.93 4.23
C ALA A 131 -2.14 -9.08 5.31
N TYR A 132 -3.26 -8.35 5.19
CA TYR A 132 -4.34 -8.42 6.16
C TYR A 132 -5.15 -9.70 5.96
N ASN A 133 -5.24 -10.52 7.02
CA ASN A 133 -5.86 -11.85 6.97
C ASN A 133 -7.27 -11.91 7.60
N GLY A 134 -7.91 -10.75 7.83
CA GLY A 134 -9.25 -10.67 8.42
C GLY A 134 -9.29 -10.76 9.95
N ALA A 135 -8.19 -11.07 10.59
CA ALA A 135 -8.05 -10.97 12.03
C ALA A 135 -7.14 -9.78 12.32
N GLY A 136 -7.69 -8.67 12.81
CA GLY A 136 -6.85 -7.72 13.51
C GLY A 136 -6.02 -8.52 14.53
N ARG A 137 -4.72 -8.31 14.59
CA ARG A 137 -3.90 -8.97 15.60
C ARG A 137 -4.42 -8.53 16.97
N THR A 138 -5.25 -9.35 17.60
CA THR A 138 -5.88 -9.10 18.91
C THR A 138 -4.89 -9.34 20.05
N ALA A 139 -3.66 -8.87 19.92
CA ALA A 139 -2.71 -9.00 20.99
C ALA A 139 -2.18 -7.61 21.33
N GLU A 140 -2.18 -7.30 22.61
CA GLU A 140 -1.30 -6.25 23.13
C GLU A 140 0.13 -6.51 22.62
N PRO A 141 0.91 -5.48 22.28
CA PRO A 141 2.28 -5.66 21.83
C PRO A 141 3.04 -6.51 22.84
N VAL A 142 3.41 -7.72 22.45
CA VAL A 142 4.26 -8.56 23.29
C VAL A 142 5.67 -8.02 23.10
N GLU A 143 6.47 -7.89 24.15
CA GLU A 143 7.88 -7.41 24.09
C GLU A 143 8.76 -8.17 23.08
N SER A 144 8.30 -9.32 22.60
CA SER A 144 8.95 -10.13 21.57
C SER A 144 8.38 -9.93 20.17
N ASP A 145 7.44 -9.00 19.96
CA ASP A 145 6.80 -8.78 18.66
C ASP A 145 7.78 -8.13 17.67
N ASP A 146 7.82 -8.65 16.46
CA ASP A 146 8.73 -8.18 15.43
C ASP A 146 8.44 -6.74 15.00
N TRP A 147 7.17 -6.31 15.03
CA TRP A 147 6.80 -4.93 14.72
C TRP A 147 7.29 -3.94 15.77
N GLU A 148 7.20 -4.28 17.07
CA GLU A 148 7.75 -3.46 18.14
C GLU A 148 9.29 -3.40 18.08
N LYS A 149 9.96 -4.52 17.74
CA LYS A 149 11.42 -4.53 17.53
C LYS A 149 11.83 -3.61 16.39
N LEU A 150 11.07 -3.62 15.27
CA LEU A 150 11.31 -2.75 14.12
C LEU A 150 11.09 -1.27 14.48
N ALA A 151 10.01 -0.96 15.20
CA ALA A 151 9.73 0.39 15.67
C ALA A 151 10.82 0.90 16.61
N THR A 152 11.21 0.09 17.60
CA THR A 152 12.30 0.40 18.53
C THR A 152 13.63 0.60 17.81
N ALA A 153 13.92 -0.22 16.80
CA ALA A 153 15.12 -0.06 15.98
C ALA A 153 15.18 1.30 15.26
N LEU A 154 14.03 1.79 14.76
CA LEU A 154 13.96 3.15 14.20
C LEU A 154 14.18 4.23 15.24
N ASP A 155 13.57 4.13 16.42
CA ASP A 155 13.68 5.12 17.48
C ASP A 155 15.10 5.22 18.06
N GLU A 156 15.79 4.09 18.23
CA GLU A 156 17.08 4.02 18.89
C GLU A 156 18.28 4.20 17.95
N GLY A 157 18.16 3.74 16.71
CA GLY A 157 19.30 3.70 15.78
C GLY A 157 18.96 4.08 14.34
N GLY A 158 17.75 4.57 14.08
CA GLY A 158 17.33 5.06 12.78
C GLY A 158 17.32 4.00 11.70
N VAL A 159 17.48 4.44 10.45
CA VAL A 159 17.34 3.59 9.25
C VAL A 159 18.32 2.42 9.27
N GLU A 160 19.59 2.63 9.64
CA GLU A 160 20.60 1.57 9.61
C GLU A 160 20.27 0.44 10.61
N ARG A 161 19.82 0.80 11.82
CA ARG A 161 19.42 -0.19 12.80
C ARG A 161 18.19 -0.97 12.38
N PHE A 162 17.21 -0.29 11.76
CA PHE A 162 16.06 -0.98 11.18
C PHE A 162 16.49 -1.99 10.11
N VAL A 163 17.35 -1.59 9.17
CA VAL A 163 17.84 -2.47 8.09
C VAL A 163 18.53 -3.72 8.64
N GLU A 164 19.27 -3.58 9.74
CA GLU A 164 19.90 -4.75 10.40
C GLU A 164 18.87 -5.71 11.00
N VAL A 165 17.83 -5.16 11.65
CA VAL A 165 16.81 -5.95 12.38
C VAL A 165 15.77 -6.55 11.44
N ALA A 166 15.45 -5.86 10.32
CA ALA A 166 14.39 -6.24 9.40
C ALA A 166 14.74 -7.42 8.47
N GLN A 167 15.93 -7.99 8.56
CA GLN A 167 16.33 -9.11 7.71
C GLN A 167 15.98 -10.44 8.39
N PRO A 168 15.16 -11.29 7.79
CA PRO A 168 14.95 -12.64 8.30
C PRO A 168 16.24 -13.47 8.13
N ASP A 169 16.51 -14.34 9.11
CA ASP A 169 17.69 -15.19 9.11
C ASP A 169 17.72 -16.18 7.94
N ASP A 170 16.55 -16.58 7.46
CA ASP A 170 16.33 -17.56 6.39
C ASP A 170 16.20 -16.95 5.00
N LEU A 171 16.25 -15.61 4.87
CA LEU A 171 16.20 -14.97 3.55
C LEU A 171 17.35 -15.47 2.66
N PRO A 172 17.08 -16.00 1.47
CA PRO A 172 18.13 -16.49 0.56
C PRO A 172 19.21 -15.43 0.30
N GLU A 173 20.48 -15.85 0.30
CA GLU A 173 21.63 -14.96 0.17
C GLU A 173 21.54 -14.03 -1.07
N ARG A 174 20.96 -14.57 -2.18
CA ARG A 174 20.73 -13.81 -3.42
C ARG A 174 19.85 -12.57 -3.24
N TRP A 175 18.98 -12.55 -2.23
CA TRP A 175 18.05 -11.44 -1.96
C TRP A 175 18.52 -10.50 -0.85
N ARG A 176 19.45 -10.91 0.02
CA ARG A 176 19.83 -10.17 1.24
C ARG A 176 20.29 -8.74 0.95
N GLU A 177 21.29 -8.57 0.09
CA GLU A 177 21.81 -7.22 -0.19
C GLU A 177 20.82 -6.35 -0.95
N VAL A 178 20.07 -6.94 -1.89
CA VAL A 178 19.03 -6.20 -2.64
C VAL A 178 17.91 -5.76 -1.68
N SER A 179 17.48 -6.62 -0.77
CA SER A 179 16.45 -6.32 0.23
C SER A 179 16.90 -5.23 1.21
N LYS A 180 18.14 -5.31 1.72
CA LYS A 180 18.73 -4.27 2.61
C LYS A 180 18.76 -2.92 1.92
N GLU A 181 19.29 -2.86 0.72
CA GLU A 181 19.41 -1.62 -0.03
C GLU A 181 18.04 -1.02 -0.39
N ALA A 182 17.10 -1.86 -0.81
CA ALA A 182 15.73 -1.43 -1.07
C ALA A 182 15.04 -0.89 0.20
N THR A 183 15.26 -1.54 1.35
CA THR A 183 14.72 -1.09 2.64
C THR A 183 15.35 0.23 3.07
N ARG A 184 16.67 0.39 2.95
CA ARG A 184 17.37 1.65 3.25
C ARG A 184 16.82 2.79 2.38
N GLN A 185 16.83 2.63 1.06
CA GLN A 185 16.34 3.64 0.13
C GLN A 185 14.87 4.02 0.35
N ARG A 186 14.05 3.09 0.79
CA ARG A 186 12.65 3.30 1.12
C ARG A 186 12.51 4.16 2.37
N LEU A 187 13.23 3.83 3.44
CA LEU A 187 13.17 4.53 4.73
C LEU A 187 13.79 5.92 4.68
N GLU A 188 14.88 6.13 3.95
CA GLU A 188 15.52 7.44 3.78
C GLU A 188 14.63 8.49 3.10
N ARG A 189 13.48 8.10 2.55
CA ARG A 189 12.52 9.01 1.91
C ARG A 189 11.53 9.67 2.89
N HIS A 190 11.55 9.27 4.15
CA HIS A 190 10.65 9.82 5.15
C HIS A 190 11.24 11.06 5.82
N GLU A 191 10.45 12.14 5.86
CA GLU A 191 10.82 13.36 6.58
C GLU A 191 10.69 13.19 8.10
N ASN A 192 9.81 12.27 8.56
CA ASN A 192 9.52 12.01 9.96
C ASN A 192 9.62 10.51 10.26
N ILE A 193 10.82 10.02 10.51
CA ILE A 193 11.04 8.59 10.74
C ILE A 193 10.39 8.09 12.04
N GLU A 194 10.27 8.94 13.06
CA GLU A 194 9.58 8.64 14.31
C GLU A 194 8.07 8.39 14.10
N ALA A 195 7.48 9.07 13.13
CA ALA A 195 6.08 8.83 12.73
C ALA A 195 5.90 7.46 12.07
N VAL A 196 6.90 6.98 11.33
CA VAL A 196 6.91 5.61 10.79
C VAL A 196 7.00 4.60 11.93
N ALA A 197 7.83 4.83 12.95
CA ALA A 197 7.91 3.98 14.13
C ALA A 197 6.56 3.90 14.87
N ALA A 198 5.86 5.04 15.01
CA ALA A 198 4.51 5.06 15.59
C ALA A 198 3.51 4.26 14.73
N ALA A 199 3.57 4.37 13.40
CA ALA A 199 2.71 3.61 12.50
C ALA A 199 2.97 2.09 12.60
N LEU A 200 4.23 1.66 12.75
CA LEU A 200 4.61 0.26 12.97
C LEU A 200 4.00 -0.33 14.25
N ARG A 201 3.76 0.49 15.27
CA ARG A 201 3.13 0.08 16.52
C ARG A 201 1.60 0.00 16.46
N VAL A 202 0.97 0.61 15.47
CA VAL A 202 -0.50 0.70 15.39
C VAL A 202 -1.08 -0.11 14.23
N VAL A 203 -0.58 0.10 13.02
CA VAL A 203 -1.17 -0.47 11.80
C VAL A 203 -1.29 -2.00 11.85
N PRO A 204 -0.26 -2.77 12.25
CA PRO A 204 -0.33 -4.23 12.24
C PRO A 204 -1.37 -4.83 13.18
N TYR A 205 -1.81 -4.05 14.17
CA TYR A 205 -2.78 -4.47 15.20
C TYR A 205 -4.17 -3.87 14.98
N SER A 206 -4.32 -2.93 14.04
CA SER A 206 -5.59 -2.33 13.75
C SER A 206 -6.43 -3.18 12.80
N GLN A 207 -7.74 -3.10 12.95
CA GLN A 207 -8.70 -3.81 12.10
C GLN A 207 -9.00 -2.96 10.86
N ALA A 208 -8.84 -3.56 9.66
CA ALA A 208 -9.19 -2.92 8.41
C ALA A 208 -10.68 -3.14 8.08
N PHE A 209 -11.13 -4.39 8.11
CA PHE A 209 -12.53 -4.83 7.91
C PHE A 209 -12.78 -6.09 8.76
N ASP A 210 -14.05 -6.53 8.88
CA ASP A 210 -14.43 -7.53 9.89
C ASP A 210 -13.88 -8.94 9.65
N GLY A 211 -13.61 -9.29 8.38
CA GLY A 211 -13.04 -10.58 8.05
C GLY A 211 -12.97 -10.84 6.55
N LEU A 212 -12.22 -11.86 6.14
CA LEU A 212 -12.09 -12.20 4.73
C LEU A 212 -13.41 -12.65 4.07
N ASP A 213 -14.40 -13.05 4.85
CA ASP A 213 -15.73 -13.40 4.35
C ASP A 213 -16.44 -12.20 3.69
N GLU A 214 -16.14 -10.96 4.09
CA GLU A 214 -16.69 -9.76 3.45
C GLU A 214 -16.29 -9.62 1.98
N LEU A 215 -15.13 -10.17 1.59
CA LEU A 215 -14.65 -10.14 0.21
C LEU A 215 -15.62 -10.84 -0.76
N GLU A 216 -16.39 -11.82 -0.28
CA GLU A 216 -17.36 -12.57 -1.07
C GLU A 216 -18.53 -11.70 -1.58
N SER A 217 -18.75 -10.55 -0.95
CA SER A 217 -19.77 -9.58 -1.36
C SER A 217 -19.29 -8.56 -2.39
N LEU A 218 -17.99 -8.48 -2.66
CA LEU A 218 -17.39 -7.43 -3.50
C LEU A 218 -17.33 -7.83 -4.97
N GLU A 219 -18.31 -7.37 -5.77
CA GLU A 219 -18.42 -7.63 -7.22
C GLU A 219 -17.48 -6.77 -8.10
N VAL A 220 -16.59 -6.01 -7.49
CA VAL A 220 -15.60 -5.18 -8.20
C VAL A 220 -14.55 -6.09 -8.83
N PRO A 221 -14.20 -5.92 -10.14
CA PRO A 221 -13.06 -6.63 -10.73
C PRO A 221 -11.80 -6.35 -9.93
N THR A 222 -11.17 -7.40 -9.43
CA THR A 222 -10.02 -7.24 -8.54
C THR A 222 -8.84 -8.07 -9.01
N LEU A 223 -7.71 -7.41 -9.29
CA LEU A 223 -6.42 -8.05 -9.50
C LEU A 223 -5.74 -8.23 -8.15
N VAL A 224 -5.30 -9.43 -7.86
CA VAL A 224 -4.46 -9.75 -6.70
C VAL A 224 -3.06 -10.11 -7.21
N VAL A 225 -2.05 -9.37 -6.79
CA VAL A 225 -0.65 -9.66 -7.09
C VAL A 225 -0.04 -10.29 -5.85
N GLY A 226 0.24 -11.58 -5.91
CA GLY A 226 0.96 -12.32 -4.87
C GLY A 226 2.47 -12.26 -5.07
N ALA A 227 3.21 -12.68 -4.07
CA ALA A 227 4.65 -12.91 -4.14
C ALA A 227 4.97 -14.27 -3.51
N ARG A 228 6.00 -14.96 -4.01
CA ARG A 228 6.48 -16.18 -3.37
C ARG A 228 7.25 -15.82 -2.11
N ASP A 229 7.02 -16.56 -1.03
CA ASP A 229 7.56 -16.29 0.31
C ASP A 229 9.08 -16.27 0.38
N GLU A 230 9.73 -16.91 -0.57
CA GLU A 230 11.20 -16.97 -0.66
C GLU A 230 11.89 -15.60 -0.71
N ALA A 231 11.21 -14.60 -1.30
CA ALA A 231 11.76 -13.26 -1.46
C ALA A 231 11.01 -12.20 -0.63
N ASP A 232 9.76 -12.46 -0.26
CA ASP A 232 8.88 -11.53 0.46
C ASP A 232 8.13 -12.24 1.60
N TRP A 233 8.85 -12.59 2.63
CA TRP A 233 8.34 -13.32 3.81
C TRP A 233 7.27 -12.56 4.62
N LEU A 234 7.16 -11.24 4.45
CA LEU A 234 6.14 -10.42 5.14
C LEU A 234 4.75 -10.55 4.51
N HIS A 235 4.66 -11.08 3.29
CA HIS A 235 3.43 -11.16 2.53
C HIS A 235 3.20 -12.60 2.03
N PRO A 236 2.80 -13.53 2.91
CA PRO A 236 2.59 -14.93 2.57
C PRO A 236 1.67 -15.09 1.36
N LEU A 237 2.07 -15.93 0.40
CA LEU A 237 1.32 -16.15 -0.84
C LEU A 237 -0.10 -16.66 -0.57
N GLU A 238 -0.27 -17.46 0.47
CA GLU A 238 -1.58 -17.99 0.88
C GLU A 238 -2.62 -16.90 1.16
N ILE A 239 -2.19 -15.71 1.63
CA ILE A 239 -3.10 -14.58 1.83
C ILE A 239 -3.59 -14.05 0.47
N ALA A 240 -2.71 -13.90 -0.50
CA ALA A 240 -3.07 -13.45 -1.84
C ALA A 240 -3.98 -14.48 -2.55
N GLU A 241 -3.68 -15.78 -2.40
CA GLU A 241 -4.52 -16.87 -2.91
C GLU A 241 -5.91 -16.84 -2.29
N GLU A 242 -6.01 -16.63 -0.97
CA GLU A 242 -7.27 -16.54 -0.25
C GLU A 242 -8.10 -15.33 -0.70
N TYR A 243 -7.47 -14.17 -0.90
CA TYR A 243 -8.15 -13.00 -1.47
C TYR A 243 -8.72 -13.30 -2.86
N ALA A 244 -7.90 -13.84 -3.76
CA ALA A 244 -8.34 -14.16 -5.12
C ALA A 244 -9.45 -15.20 -5.15
N ARG A 245 -9.42 -16.17 -4.24
CA ARG A 245 -10.43 -17.23 -4.14
C ARG A 245 -11.77 -16.73 -3.62
N ARG A 246 -11.77 -15.78 -2.68
CA ARG A 246 -12.99 -15.24 -2.06
C ARG A 246 -13.67 -14.16 -2.89
N LEU A 247 -12.90 -13.37 -3.60
CA LEU A 247 -13.43 -12.31 -4.45
C LEU A 247 -14.16 -12.92 -5.66
N PRO A 248 -15.46 -12.62 -5.88
CA PRO A 248 -16.23 -13.17 -7.01
C PRO A 248 -15.60 -12.89 -8.38
N ARG A 249 -14.84 -11.79 -8.50
CA ARG A 249 -14.13 -11.38 -9.71
C ARG A 249 -12.64 -11.17 -9.44
N GLY A 250 -12.05 -12.05 -8.61
CA GLY A 250 -10.64 -12.03 -8.26
C GLY A 250 -9.78 -12.72 -9.33
N GLU A 251 -8.70 -12.08 -9.76
CA GLU A 251 -7.66 -12.64 -10.63
C GLU A 251 -6.33 -12.63 -9.88
N LEU A 252 -5.67 -13.79 -9.71
CA LEU A 252 -4.35 -13.90 -9.09
C LEU A 252 -3.25 -13.87 -10.13
N VAL A 253 -2.21 -13.07 -9.87
CA VAL A 253 -0.95 -13.09 -10.61
C VAL A 253 0.22 -13.20 -9.63
N VAL A 254 1.13 -14.12 -9.92
CA VAL A 254 2.34 -14.37 -9.13
C VAL A 254 3.52 -14.44 -10.10
N GLU A 255 4.72 -14.10 -9.66
CA GLU A 255 5.95 -14.27 -10.46
C GLU A 255 6.24 -15.74 -10.76
N ASP A 256 7.01 -15.99 -11.84
CA ASP A 256 7.51 -17.30 -12.16
C ASP A 256 8.61 -17.75 -11.16
N ASP A 257 8.93 -19.05 -11.14
CA ASP A 257 9.97 -19.60 -10.29
C ASP A 257 11.31 -18.91 -10.56
N ASP A 258 12.06 -18.61 -9.50
CA ASP A 258 13.37 -17.93 -9.52
C ASP A 258 13.36 -16.48 -10.00
N GLU A 259 12.20 -15.87 -10.26
CA GLU A 259 12.08 -14.45 -10.58
C GLU A 259 11.87 -13.59 -9.31
N PRO A 260 12.30 -12.30 -9.32
CA PRO A 260 11.95 -11.40 -8.23
C PRO A 260 10.44 -11.12 -8.22
N PRO A 261 9.84 -10.84 -7.04
CA PRO A 261 8.45 -10.51 -6.93
C PRO A 261 7.99 -9.45 -7.94
N ILE A 262 6.81 -9.67 -8.54
CA ILE A 262 6.24 -8.72 -9.51
C ILE A 262 6.11 -7.33 -8.89
N ALA A 263 5.77 -7.24 -7.60
CA ALA A 263 5.68 -5.99 -6.86
C ALA A 263 6.99 -5.18 -6.84
N TRP A 264 8.15 -5.83 -7.01
CA TRP A 264 9.46 -5.17 -7.06
C TRP A 264 9.83 -4.71 -8.48
N GLN A 265 9.09 -5.13 -9.50
CA GLN A 265 9.36 -4.91 -10.92
C GLN A 265 8.40 -3.87 -11.51
N GLY A 266 8.62 -2.58 -11.23
CA GLY A 266 7.66 -1.52 -11.52
C GLY A 266 7.10 -1.49 -12.95
N ALA A 267 7.90 -1.78 -13.97
CA ALA A 267 7.45 -1.82 -15.37
C ALA A 267 6.56 -3.04 -15.64
N ARG A 268 6.93 -4.23 -15.15
CA ARG A 268 6.16 -5.49 -15.29
C ARG A 268 4.83 -5.37 -14.53
N LEU A 269 4.88 -4.94 -13.27
CA LEU A 269 3.70 -4.68 -12.45
C LEU A 269 2.74 -3.71 -13.14
N SER A 270 3.25 -2.58 -13.64
CA SER A 270 2.43 -1.61 -14.38
C SER A 270 1.84 -2.18 -15.67
N GLY A 271 2.54 -3.09 -16.35
CA GLY A 271 2.03 -3.82 -17.51
C GLY A 271 0.86 -4.71 -17.14
N VAL A 272 1.05 -5.56 -16.13
CA VAL A 272 0.02 -6.47 -15.60
C VAL A 272 -1.24 -5.70 -15.16
N ILE A 273 -1.07 -4.58 -14.42
CA ILE A 273 -2.19 -3.73 -14.02
C ILE A 273 -2.93 -3.17 -15.24
N GLY A 274 -2.20 -2.60 -16.20
CA GLY A 274 -2.81 -2.01 -17.39
C GLY A 274 -3.59 -3.03 -18.23
N ASP A 275 -3.04 -4.22 -18.42
CA ASP A 275 -3.68 -5.31 -19.17
C ASP A 275 -4.94 -5.81 -18.45
N PHE A 276 -4.92 -5.91 -17.12
CA PHE A 276 -6.08 -6.23 -16.31
C PHE A 276 -7.18 -5.16 -16.46
N LEU A 277 -6.84 -3.88 -16.36
CA LEU A 277 -7.80 -2.78 -16.46
C LEU A 277 -8.49 -2.78 -17.84
N GLU A 278 -7.73 -2.93 -18.91
CA GLU A 278 -8.28 -2.95 -20.28
C GLU A 278 -9.21 -4.14 -20.51
N ARG A 279 -8.85 -5.35 -20.02
CA ARG A 279 -9.71 -6.54 -20.11
C ARG A 279 -11.02 -6.39 -19.34
N ASN A 280 -11.03 -5.60 -18.27
CA ASN A 280 -12.21 -5.33 -17.46
C ASN A 280 -12.97 -4.05 -17.85
N GLY A 281 -12.69 -3.50 -19.04
CA GLY A 281 -13.42 -2.35 -19.60
C GLY A 281 -13.06 -0.99 -18.98
N VAL A 282 -11.98 -0.92 -18.20
CA VAL A 282 -11.43 0.32 -17.66
C VAL A 282 -10.31 0.81 -18.58
N ALA A 283 -10.72 1.30 -19.73
CA ALA A 283 -9.78 1.79 -20.74
C ALA A 283 -9.20 3.16 -20.37
N PRO A 284 -7.97 3.47 -20.79
CA PRO A 284 -7.45 4.83 -20.68
C PRO A 284 -8.32 5.78 -21.53
N GLN A 285 -8.54 6.98 -21.00
CA GLN A 285 -9.20 8.04 -21.75
C GLN A 285 -8.12 8.92 -22.40
N PRO A 286 -8.35 9.38 -23.64
CA PRO A 286 -7.38 10.21 -24.37
C PRO A 286 -7.23 11.60 -23.75
#